data_ae878bb02e81810d692c970ca7a06521
#
_entry.id   ae878bb02e81810d692c970ca7a06521
#
_cell.length_a   1.000
_cell.length_b   1.000
_cell.length_c   1.000
_cell.angle_alpha   90.00
_cell.angle_beta   90.00
_cell.angle_gamma   90.00
#
_symmetry.space_group_name_H-M   'P 1'
#
loop_
_entity.id
_entity.type
_entity.pdbx_description
1 polymer ?
#
loop_
_entity_poly.entity_id
_entity_poly.type
_entity_poly.pdbx_seq_one_letter_code
_entity_poly.pdbx_strand_id
1 'polypeptide(L)'
;MDRTVSDVLKTPVIGQDDPPWASWSDDALLDLSMCDLQVGLKGGFLEQPIAELTRELECRGLLFRPHFWLSDEWFCPDGIAGIAVPFYLAHPRLAKLEQTQMLEVEGGTTEWCLRILRHEAGHAIENAYTIRRRKTRRHVFGKSSQRYPMYYSPRPYSRSFVRHLDLWYAQSHPDEDFAETFAVWLTPDSLWEERYRGWPVLKKLKYVDGLMKELRGVAPSVTTREEVDPLPRLKKTLREHYERKRRHYGVERQSQYDPDLKRLFSSSPGHSGKPSAATFLNLFRREVRRKVASWTGEYQYTIDQVLEDMIQRCRELNLRVPVTEEQAKLDFTILLTVHTMNFLRSGRHRVAL
;
A
#
# COMPACT_ATOMS: atom_id res chain seq x y z
N MET A 1 1.33 -3.25 12.50
CA MET A 1 2.56 -2.79 11.86
C MET A 1 2.72 -1.30 12.10
N ASP A 2 3.86 -0.86 12.56
CA ASP A 2 4.07 0.57 12.75
C ASP A 2 4.54 1.21 11.43
N ARG A 3 3.61 1.85 10.70
CA ARG A 3 3.88 2.62 9.48
C ARG A 3 4.32 4.07 9.79
N THR A 4 4.64 4.34 11.05
CA THR A 4 4.70 5.71 11.57
C THR A 4 6.00 6.43 11.30
N VAL A 5 7.08 5.73 11.07
CA VAL A 5 8.39 6.31 10.77
C VAL A 5 8.96 5.66 9.52
N SER A 6 9.05 6.43 8.47
CA SER A 6 9.58 5.96 7.19
C SER A 6 11.12 5.91 7.24
N ASP A 7 11.69 4.73 7.03
CA ASP A 7 13.16 4.55 7.04
C ASP A 7 13.83 5.30 5.89
N VAL A 8 13.13 5.43 4.75
CA VAL A 8 13.61 6.19 3.60
C VAL A 8 13.89 7.66 3.93
N LEU A 9 13.15 8.25 4.89
CA LEU A 9 13.38 9.63 5.33
C LEU A 9 14.67 9.82 6.12
N LYS A 10 15.23 8.74 6.65
CA LYS A 10 16.45 8.75 7.48
C LYS A 10 17.67 8.25 6.74
N THR A 11 17.50 7.59 5.60
CA THR A 11 18.58 6.98 4.85
C THR A 11 19.34 8.05 4.07
N PRO A 12 20.63 8.25 4.31
CA PRO A 12 21.44 9.16 3.50
C PRO A 12 21.58 8.60 2.09
N VAL A 13 21.60 9.49 1.10
CA VAL A 13 21.98 9.12 -0.28
C VAL A 13 23.51 9.13 -0.35
N ILE A 14 24.11 7.94 -0.47
CA ILE A 14 25.56 7.78 -0.45
C ILE A 14 26.12 7.91 -1.88
N GLY A 15 27.12 8.77 -2.07
CA GLY A 15 27.87 8.88 -3.32
C GLY A 15 27.19 9.68 -4.44
N GLN A 16 26.13 10.41 -4.13
CA GLN A 16 25.53 11.42 -5.01
C GLN A 16 25.50 12.77 -4.30
N ASP A 17 25.92 13.83 -4.99
CA ASP A 17 25.60 15.18 -4.55
C ASP A 17 24.08 15.35 -4.58
N ASP A 18 23.51 16.00 -3.57
CA ASP A 18 22.09 16.29 -3.52
C ASP A 18 21.67 17.06 -4.81
N PRO A 19 20.64 16.58 -5.52
CA PRO A 19 20.19 17.27 -6.72
C PRO A 19 19.66 18.67 -6.37
N PRO A 20 19.74 19.66 -7.28
CA PRO A 20 19.33 21.05 -6.99
C PRO A 20 17.94 21.17 -6.41
N TRP A 21 16.99 20.32 -6.86
CA TRP A 21 15.61 20.33 -6.40
C TRP A 21 15.43 19.82 -4.96
N ALA A 22 16.44 19.20 -4.36
CA ALA A 22 16.35 18.72 -2.97
C ALA A 22 16.11 19.86 -1.95
N SER A 23 16.55 21.07 -2.28
CA SER A 23 16.36 22.28 -1.47
C SER A 23 15.09 23.08 -1.83
N TRP A 24 14.35 22.71 -2.89
CA TRP A 24 13.19 23.47 -3.33
C TRP A 24 12.01 23.33 -2.38
N SER A 25 11.11 24.33 -2.43
CA SER A 25 9.80 24.23 -1.78
C SER A 25 8.99 23.08 -2.35
N ASP A 26 7.98 22.59 -1.63
CA ASP A 26 7.10 21.54 -2.14
C ASP A 26 6.38 21.99 -3.42
N ASP A 27 5.96 23.28 -3.46
CA ASP A 27 5.24 23.81 -4.61
C ASP A 27 6.12 23.90 -5.88
N ALA A 28 7.36 24.38 -5.73
CA ALA A 28 8.32 24.39 -6.86
C ALA A 28 8.70 22.97 -7.32
N LEU A 29 8.86 22.03 -6.36
CA LEU A 29 9.17 20.65 -6.69
C LEU A 29 8.01 19.95 -7.42
N LEU A 30 6.77 20.27 -7.07
CA LEU A 30 5.58 19.73 -7.75
C LEU A 30 5.52 20.07 -9.23
N ASP A 31 6.10 21.18 -9.67
CA ASP A 31 6.12 21.58 -11.08
C ASP A 31 7.26 20.95 -11.89
N LEU A 32 8.16 20.21 -11.24
CA LEU A 32 9.22 19.47 -11.92
C LEU A 32 8.65 18.24 -12.66
N SER A 33 9.11 18.02 -13.90
CA SER A 33 8.78 16.80 -14.65
C SER A 33 9.48 15.59 -14.02
N MET A 34 8.80 14.46 -13.98
CA MET A 34 9.35 13.25 -13.37
C MET A 34 10.64 12.77 -14.05
N CYS A 35 10.75 12.93 -15.37
CA CYS A 35 11.97 12.61 -16.13
C CYS A 35 13.18 13.46 -15.74
N ASP A 36 12.98 14.62 -15.12
CA ASP A 36 14.04 15.54 -14.73
C ASP A 36 14.56 15.31 -13.31
N LEU A 37 13.99 14.33 -12.59
CA LEU A 37 14.41 13.99 -11.22
C LEU A 37 15.84 13.44 -11.13
N GLN A 38 16.31 12.73 -12.15
CA GLN A 38 17.66 12.18 -12.26
C GLN A 38 18.12 11.38 -11.03
N VAL A 39 17.22 10.59 -10.45
CA VAL A 39 17.49 9.70 -9.33
C VAL A 39 17.64 8.24 -9.79
N GLY A 40 18.30 7.41 -8.98
CA GLY A 40 18.57 6.02 -9.28
C GLY A 40 18.31 5.08 -8.11
N LEU A 41 18.47 3.77 -8.35
CA LEU A 41 18.25 2.73 -7.35
C LEU A 41 19.43 2.57 -6.37
N LYS A 42 20.61 3.01 -6.75
CA LYS A 42 21.87 2.79 -6.00
C LYS A 42 22.13 3.93 -5.02
N GLY A 43 22.84 3.60 -3.94
CA GLY A 43 23.30 4.58 -2.96
C GLY A 43 22.21 5.10 -2.01
N GLY A 44 21.00 4.52 -2.02
CA GLY A 44 19.90 4.97 -1.20
C GLY A 44 19.16 3.83 -0.50
N PHE A 45 17.95 4.15 -0.01
CA PHE A 45 17.10 3.25 0.77
C PHE A 45 16.82 1.91 0.08
N LEU A 46 16.61 1.91 -1.25
CA LEU A 46 16.19 0.73 -2.02
C LEU A 46 17.26 -0.36 -2.13
N GLU A 47 18.53 -0.01 -1.97
CA GLU A 47 19.64 -0.95 -2.18
C GLU A 47 19.56 -2.16 -1.24
N GLN A 48 19.32 -1.92 0.05
CA GLN A 48 19.23 -2.97 1.05
C GLN A 48 18.00 -3.89 0.84
N PRO A 49 16.76 -3.41 0.68
CA PRO A 49 15.61 -4.27 0.43
C PRO A 49 15.73 -5.10 -0.86
N ILE A 50 16.29 -4.54 -1.93
CA ILE A 50 16.52 -5.26 -3.19
C ILE A 50 17.56 -6.36 -3.01
N ALA A 51 18.67 -6.08 -2.30
CA ALA A 51 19.70 -7.07 -2.00
C ALA A 51 19.14 -8.21 -1.13
N GLU A 52 18.30 -7.88 -0.15
CA GLU A 52 17.66 -8.85 0.73
C GLU A 52 16.69 -9.76 -0.05
N LEU A 53 15.81 -9.21 -0.91
CA LEU A 53 14.96 -10.02 -1.79
C LEU A 53 15.79 -10.97 -2.65
N THR A 54 16.89 -10.48 -3.23
CA THR A 54 17.78 -11.29 -4.07
C THR A 54 18.36 -12.45 -3.28
N ARG A 55 18.83 -12.20 -2.06
CA ARG A 55 19.34 -13.22 -1.14
C ARG A 55 18.28 -14.26 -0.77
N GLU A 56 17.05 -13.83 -0.52
CA GLU A 56 15.93 -14.75 -0.21
C GLU A 56 15.64 -15.71 -1.37
N LEU A 57 15.61 -15.20 -2.61
CA LEU A 57 15.45 -16.02 -3.81
C LEU A 57 16.60 -17.02 -3.97
N GLU A 58 17.85 -16.59 -3.74
CA GLU A 58 19.03 -17.43 -3.75
C GLU A 58 18.97 -18.55 -2.70
N CYS A 59 18.59 -18.21 -1.47
CA CYS A 59 18.44 -19.18 -0.39
C CYS A 59 17.40 -20.28 -0.72
N ARG A 60 16.41 -19.96 -1.57
CA ARG A 60 15.46 -20.94 -2.10
C ARG A 60 16.01 -21.74 -3.30
N GLY A 61 17.23 -21.44 -3.76
CA GLY A 61 17.88 -22.10 -4.89
C GLY A 61 17.30 -21.70 -6.26
N LEU A 62 16.62 -20.57 -6.34
CA LEU A 62 16.06 -20.04 -7.58
C LEU A 62 17.14 -19.29 -8.35
N LEU A 63 17.28 -19.54 -9.66
CA LEU A 63 18.19 -18.80 -10.55
C LEU A 63 17.55 -17.49 -11.07
N PHE A 64 16.32 -17.28 -10.76
CA PHE A 64 15.57 -16.07 -11.11
C PHE A 64 16.15 -14.84 -10.41
N ARG A 65 16.38 -13.77 -11.20
CA ARG A 65 16.85 -12.45 -10.72
C ARG A 65 16.02 -11.39 -11.42
N PRO A 66 15.01 -10.80 -10.76
CA PRO A 66 14.28 -9.69 -11.34
C PRO A 66 15.23 -8.50 -11.55
N HIS A 67 15.03 -7.77 -12.64
CA HIS A 67 15.63 -6.44 -12.77
C HIS A 67 14.67 -5.40 -12.20
N PHE A 68 15.23 -4.25 -11.82
CA PHE A 68 14.48 -3.18 -11.17
C PHE A 68 14.69 -1.88 -11.91
N TRP A 69 13.66 -1.06 -11.97
CA TRP A 69 13.74 0.32 -12.46
C TRP A 69 12.82 1.23 -11.68
N LEU A 70 13.09 2.55 -11.72
CA LEU A 70 12.21 3.54 -11.13
C LEU A 70 11.07 3.89 -12.08
N SER A 71 9.87 3.99 -11.53
CA SER A 71 8.66 4.42 -12.22
C SER A 71 7.80 5.30 -11.30
N ASP A 72 6.55 5.53 -11.68
CA ASP A 72 5.61 6.32 -10.87
C ASP A 72 4.93 5.52 -9.74
N GLU A 73 4.78 4.19 -9.90
CA GLU A 73 4.13 3.31 -8.94
C GLU A 73 4.83 1.94 -8.89
N TRP A 74 4.37 1.07 -7.97
CA TRP A 74 4.75 -0.34 -7.91
C TRP A 74 4.01 -1.12 -9.00
N PHE A 75 4.68 -1.88 -9.81
CA PHE A 75 4.07 -2.87 -10.71
C PHE A 75 5.10 -3.83 -11.32
N CYS A 76 4.59 -4.98 -11.76
CA CYS A 76 5.31 -5.93 -12.59
C CYS A 76 4.54 -6.11 -13.92
N PRO A 77 5.04 -5.60 -15.06
CA PRO A 77 4.33 -5.69 -16.33
C PRO A 77 4.19 -7.13 -16.82
N ASP A 78 3.09 -7.43 -17.50
CA ASP A 78 2.88 -8.76 -18.07
C ASP A 78 4.00 -9.13 -19.06
N GLY A 79 4.53 -10.36 -18.92
CA GLY A 79 5.58 -10.89 -19.79
C GLY A 79 6.98 -10.37 -19.50
N ILE A 80 7.17 -9.52 -18.51
CA ILE A 80 8.46 -8.96 -18.11
C ILE A 80 8.85 -9.50 -16.73
N ALA A 81 10.07 -10.04 -16.62
CA ALA A 81 10.59 -10.60 -15.36
C ALA A 81 11.32 -9.53 -14.53
N GLY A 82 10.68 -8.38 -14.34
CA GLY A 82 11.25 -7.22 -13.67
C GLY A 82 10.19 -6.47 -12.84
N ILE A 83 10.63 -5.54 -12.00
CA ILE A 83 9.82 -4.83 -11.01
C ILE A 83 10.04 -3.34 -11.12
N ALA A 84 8.98 -2.59 -11.38
CA ALA A 84 8.94 -1.15 -11.27
C ALA A 84 8.83 -0.73 -9.80
N VAL A 85 9.61 0.25 -9.40
CA VAL A 85 9.68 0.76 -8.03
C VAL A 85 9.37 2.26 -8.05
N PRO A 86 8.52 2.76 -7.15
CA PRO A 86 8.17 4.17 -7.14
C PRO A 86 9.36 5.10 -6.90
N PHE A 87 9.42 6.17 -7.66
CA PHE A 87 10.47 7.18 -7.64
C PHE A 87 10.69 7.81 -6.25
N TYR A 88 9.63 7.95 -5.46
CA TYR A 88 9.71 8.60 -4.15
C TYR A 88 10.52 7.79 -3.12
N LEU A 89 10.80 6.51 -3.37
CA LEU A 89 11.69 5.70 -2.52
C LEU A 89 13.18 5.90 -2.83
N ALA A 90 13.49 6.58 -3.95
CA ALA A 90 14.87 6.78 -4.38
C ALA A 90 15.59 7.92 -3.62
N HIS A 91 14.85 8.86 -3.01
CA HIS A 91 15.45 10.02 -2.33
C HIS A 91 14.60 10.51 -1.14
N PRO A 92 15.21 10.85 0.03
CA PRO A 92 14.47 11.30 1.22
C PRO A 92 13.58 12.52 0.97
N ARG A 93 14.02 13.46 0.14
CA ARG A 93 13.23 14.65 -0.21
C ARG A 93 11.95 14.29 -0.96
N LEU A 94 12.00 13.29 -1.87
CA LEU A 94 10.82 12.79 -2.59
C LEU A 94 9.90 12.02 -1.67
N ALA A 95 10.44 11.21 -0.77
CA ALA A 95 9.66 10.52 0.26
C ALA A 95 8.96 11.52 1.19
N LYS A 96 9.61 12.65 1.55
CA LYS A 96 8.97 13.72 2.31
C LYS A 96 7.82 14.36 1.54
N LEU A 97 7.96 14.57 0.23
CA LEU A 97 6.89 15.07 -0.63
C LEU A 97 5.71 14.08 -0.67
N GLU A 98 5.99 12.79 -0.89
CA GLU A 98 4.97 11.72 -0.83
C GLU A 98 4.22 11.74 0.52
N GLN A 99 4.96 11.81 1.63
CA GLN A 99 4.38 11.92 2.97
C GLN A 99 3.46 13.14 3.13
N THR A 100 3.79 14.25 2.47
CA THR A 100 2.98 15.47 2.50
C THR A 100 1.73 15.32 1.63
N GLN A 101 1.86 14.75 0.44
CA GLN A 101 0.77 14.65 -0.54
C GLN A 101 -0.21 13.51 -0.23
N MET A 102 0.31 12.36 0.27
CA MET A 102 -0.48 11.13 0.47
C MET A 102 -0.59 10.73 1.95
N LEU A 103 0.05 11.46 2.87
CA LEU A 103 0.04 11.27 4.32
C LEU A 103 0.78 10.02 4.81
N GLU A 104 1.25 9.20 3.90
CA GLU A 104 2.11 8.04 4.14
C GLU A 104 3.05 7.83 2.94
N VAL A 105 4.09 7.02 3.14
CA VAL A 105 5.03 6.62 2.09
C VAL A 105 4.91 5.12 1.94
N GLU A 106 4.26 4.66 0.88
CA GLU A 106 4.09 3.25 0.62
C GLU A 106 5.45 2.57 0.38
N GLY A 107 5.71 1.49 1.13
CA GLY A 107 7.02 0.85 1.10
C GLY A 107 8.14 1.66 1.78
N GLY A 108 7.82 2.73 2.51
CA GLY A 108 8.82 3.63 3.11
C GLY A 108 9.59 3.07 4.31
N THR A 109 9.19 1.94 4.88
CA THR A 109 9.98 1.18 5.86
C THR A 109 10.58 -0.06 5.21
N THR A 110 11.75 -0.49 5.68
CA THR A 110 12.44 -1.70 5.17
C THR A 110 11.52 -2.92 5.17
N GLU A 111 10.78 -3.12 6.24
CA GLU A 111 9.85 -4.24 6.37
C GLU A 111 8.70 -4.14 5.36
N TRP A 112 8.10 -2.97 5.20
CA TRP A 112 7.00 -2.76 4.26
C TRP A 112 7.49 -2.85 2.80
N CYS A 113 8.64 -2.26 2.49
CA CYS A 113 9.28 -2.38 1.19
C CYS A 113 9.52 -3.84 0.80
N LEU A 114 10.08 -4.65 1.71
CA LEU A 114 10.29 -6.08 1.48
C LEU A 114 8.99 -6.86 1.29
N ARG A 115 7.92 -6.49 1.98
CA ARG A 115 6.61 -7.12 1.74
C ARG A 115 6.12 -6.89 0.32
N ILE A 116 6.18 -5.64 -0.16
CA ILE A 116 5.77 -5.32 -1.53
C ILE A 116 6.71 -5.99 -2.53
N LEU A 117 8.02 -5.90 -2.33
CA LEU A 117 9.01 -6.54 -3.22
C LEU A 117 8.82 -8.05 -3.35
N ARG A 118 8.46 -8.76 -2.27
CA ARG A 118 8.15 -10.20 -2.33
C ARG A 118 6.88 -10.47 -3.13
N HIS A 119 5.89 -9.59 -3.03
CA HIS A 119 4.66 -9.66 -3.81
C HIS A 119 4.96 -9.46 -5.30
N GLU A 120 5.65 -8.39 -5.66
CA GLU A 120 6.04 -8.10 -7.05
C GLU A 120 6.94 -9.22 -7.63
N ALA A 121 7.82 -9.81 -6.80
CA ALA A 121 8.61 -10.97 -7.20
C ALA A 121 7.73 -12.19 -7.54
N GLY A 122 6.54 -12.30 -6.94
CA GLY A 122 5.53 -13.30 -7.29
C GLY A 122 5.02 -13.14 -8.71
N HIS A 123 4.73 -11.92 -9.15
CA HIS A 123 4.38 -11.62 -10.55
C HIS A 123 5.57 -11.85 -11.49
N ALA A 124 6.72 -11.35 -11.09
CA ALA A 124 7.92 -11.43 -11.92
C ALA A 124 8.37 -12.90 -12.17
N ILE A 125 8.26 -13.77 -11.16
CA ILE A 125 8.57 -15.20 -11.34
C ILE A 125 7.52 -15.92 -12.19
N GLU A 126 6.23 -15.56 -12.11
CA GLU A 126 5.21 -16.07 -13.04
C GLU A 126 5.55 -15.74 -14.49
N ASN A 127 6.03 -14.54 -14.74
CA ASN A 127 6.48 -14.13 -16.07
C ASN A 127 7.77 -14.86 -16.47
N ALA A 128 8.79 -14.90 -15.60
CA ALA A 128 10.10 -15.50 -15.86
C ALA A 128 10.01 -16.96 -16.33
N TYR A 129 9.08 -17.72 -15.75
CA TYR A 129 8.89 -19.15 -16.06
C TYR A 129 7.57 -19.45 -16.77
N THR A 130 6.87 -18.46 -17.27
CA THR A 130 5.57 -18.59 -17.97
C THR A 130 4.55 -19.44 -17.19
N ILE A 131 4.54 -19.31 -15.86
CA ILE A 131 3.76 -20.15 -14.93
C ILE A 131 2.25 -20.02 -15.20
N ARG A 132 1.77 -18.85 -15.60
CA ARG A 132 0.35 -18.58 -15.95
C ARG A 132 -0.19 -19.52 -17.02
N ARG A 133 0.67 -20.11 -17.87
CA ARG A 133 0.30 -21.11 -18.91
C ARG A 133 0.05 -22.50 -18.36
N ARG A 134 0.51 -22.83 -17.15
CA ARG A 134 0.36 -24.16 -16.53
C ARG A 134 -1.11 -24.44 -16.19
N LYS A 135 -1.65 -25.58 -16.61
CA LYS A 135 -3.02 -26.01 -16.29
C LYS A 135 -3.24 -26.14 -14.78
N THR A 136 -2.25 -26.65 -14.05
CA THR A 136 -2.26 -26.83 -12.60
C THR A 136 -2.40 -25.48 -11.87
N ARG A 137 -1.65 -24.46 -12.31
CA ARG A 137 -1.76 -23.10 -11.75
C ARG A 137 -3.19 -22.56 -11.92
N ARG A 138 -3.75 -22.70 -13.12
CA ARG A 138 -5.13 -22.24 -13.38
C ARG A 138 -6.18 -23.01 -12.59
N HIS A 139 -5.94 -24.27 -12.29
CA HIS A 139 -6.83 -25.06 -11.44
C HIS A 139 -6.81 -24.57 -9.98
N VAL A 140 -5.63 -24.18 -9.46
CA VAL A 140 -5.43 -23.80 -8.06
C VAL A 140 -5.85 -22.36 -7.78
N PHE A 141 -5.51 -21.41 -8.66
CA PHE A 141 -5.71 -19.97 -8.44
C PHE A 141 -6.81 -19.37 -9.32
N GLY A 142 -7.15 -19.99 -10.44
CA GLY A 142 -8.04 -19.43 -11.44
C GLY A 142 -7.30 -18.95 -12.69
N LYS A 143 -8.07 -18.37 -13.63
CA LYS A 143 -7.55 -17.91 -14.92
C LYS A 143 -6.99 -16.51 -14.81
N SER A 144 -5.74 -16.26 -15.20
CA SER A 144 -5.14 -14.93 -15.35
C SER A 144 -5.81 -14.06 -16.41
N SER A 145 -6.58 -14.67 -17.33
CA SER A 145 -7.35 -13.93 -18.35
C SER A 145 -8.65 -13.31 -17.82
N GLN A 146 -8.95 -13.43 -16.55
CA GLN A 146 -10.03 -12.68 -15.94
C GLN A 146 -9.69 -11.19 -16.04
N ARG A 147 -10.71 -10.36 -16.31
CA ARG A 147 -10.49 -8.91 -16.29
C ARG A 147 -10.24 -8.48 -14.85
N TYR A 148 -9.20 -7.68 -14.63
CA TYR A 148 -9.03 -6.99 -13.36
C TYR A 148 -10.26 -6.13 -13.08
N PRO A 149 -10.90 -6.29 -11.92
CA PRO A 149 -11.99 -5.40 -11.55
C PRO A 149 -11.40 -4.02 -11.22
N MET A 150 -12.12 -2.95 -11.54
CA MET A 150 -11.72 -1.61 -11.06
C MET A 150 -11.71 -1.53 -9.53
N TYR A 151 -12.50 -2.39 -8.90
CA TYR A 151 -12.66 -2.46 -7.45
C TYR A 151 -13.07 -3.87 -7.04
N TYR A 152 -12.68 -4.31 -5.85
CA TYR A 152 -13.10 -5.57 -5.26
C TYR A 152 -13.66 -5.38 -3.86
N SER A 153 -14.48 -6.32 -3.41
CA SER A 153 -15.05 -6.34 -2.05
C SER A 153 -14.47 -7.51 -1.28
N PRO A 154 -13.52 -7.28 -0.38
CA PRO A 154 -12.86 -8.35 0.35
C PRO A 154 -13.81 -9.05 1.33
N ARG A 155 -13.54 -10.34 1.57
CA ARG A 155 -14.18 -11.15 2.60
C ARG A 155 -13.18 -11.38 3.74
N PRO A 156 -13.21 -10.57 4.82
CA PRO A 156 -12.16 -10.54 5.83
C PRO A 156 -11.90 -11.86 6.56
N TYR A 157 -12.91 -12.74 6.60
CA TYR A 157 -12.82 -14.03 7.31
C TYR A 157 -12.57 -15.22 6.38
N SER A 158 -12.30 -14.98 5.10
CA SER A 158 -12.01 -16.06 4.15
C SER A 158 -10.70 -16.75 4.52
N ARG A 159 -10.77 -18.07 4.69
CA ARG A 159 -9.60 -18.94 4.90
C ARG A 159 -9.04 -19.51 3.60
N SER A 160 -9.59 -19.09 2.46
CA SER A 160 -9.17 -19.56 1.12
C SER A 160 -8.02 -18.73 0.54
N PHE A 161 -7.58 -17.68 1.24
CA PHE A 161 -6.53 -16.76 0.83
C PHE A 161 -5.51 -16.55 1.94
N VAL A 162 -4.26 -16.28 1.58
CA VAL A 162 -3.23 -15.84 2.52
C VAL A 162 -3.49 -14.40 2.97
N ARG A 163 -2.77 -13.96 3.98
CA ARG A 163 -2.73 -12.57 4.43
C ARG A 163 -1.27 -12.10 4.38
N HIS A 164 -0.96 -11.33 3.37
CA HIS A 164 0.37 -10.75 3.18
C HIS A 164 0.28 -9.22 3.10
N LEU A 165 -0.19 -8.65 2.00
CA LEU A 165 -0.52 -7.22 1.96
C LEU A 165 -1.84 -6.92 2.67
N ASP A 166 -2.10 -5.64 2.90
CA ASP A 166 -3.31 -5.22 3.57
C ASP A 166 -4.56 -5.34 2.66
N LEU A 167 -5.72 -4.98 3.17
CA LEU A 167 -7.00 -5.00 2.46
C LEU A 167 -7.37 -6.36 1.84
N TRP A 168 -6.76 -7.46 2.31
CA TRP A 168 -6.99 -8.82 1.77
C TRP A 168 -6.72 -8.92 0.27
N TYR A 169 -5.65 -8.30 -0.19
CA TYR A 169 -5.31 -8.06 -1.58
C TYR A 169 -5.30 -9.34 -2.44
N ALA A 170 -4.94 -10.49 -1.88
CA ALA A 170 -5.05 -11.81 -2.52
C ALA A 170 -6.45 -12.14 -3.09
N GLN A 171 -7.49 -11.41 -2.67
CA GLN A 171 -8.86 -11.66 -3.14
C GLN A 171 -9.23 -10.84 -4.38
N SER A 172 -8.40 -9.92 -4.80
CA SER A 172 -8.70 -9.00 -5.89
C SER A 172 -8.66 -9.66 -7.27
N HIS A 173 -7.66 -10.52 -7.50
CA HIS A 173 -7.48 -11.21 -8.79
C HIS A 173 -6.72 -12.55 -8.60
N PRO A 174 -6.88 -13.55 -9.49
CA PRO A 174 -6.09 -14.79 -9.45
C PRO A 174 -4.57 -14.60 -9.51
N ASP A 175 -4.09 -13.55 -10.14
CA ASP A 175 -2.66 -13.25 -10.22
C ASP A 175 -2.17 -12.64 -8.90
N GLU A 176 -2.98 -11.81 -8.25
CA GLU A 176 -2.69 -11.29 -6.91
C GLU A 176 -2.69 -12.41 -5.86
N ASP A 177 -3.62 -13.35 -5.98
CA ASP A 177 -3.66 -14.54 -5.12
C ASP A 177 -2.38 -15.38 -5.22
N PHE A 178 -1.84 -15.53 -6.43
CA PHE A 178 -0.56 -16.22 -6.63
C PHE A 178 0.60 -15.40 -6.03
N ALA A 179 0.69 -14.12 -6.34
CA ALA A 179 1.75 -13.23 -5.88
C ALA A 179 1.78 -13.14 -4.34
N GLU A 180 0.64 -12.96 -3.70
CA GLU A 180 0.49 -12.98 -2.24
C GLU A 180 0.89 -14.32 -1.62
N THR A 181 0.47 -15.45 -2.26
CA THR A 181 0.83 -16.80 -1.81
C THR A 181 2.33 -17.05 -1.94
N PHE A 182 2.94 -16.62 -3.04
CA PHE A 182 4.38 -16.68 -3.25
C PHE A 182 5.14 -15.85 -2.21
N ALA A 183 4.68 -14.63 -1.94
CA ALA A 183 5.30 -13.74 -0.95
C ALA A 183 5.31 -14.36 0.46
N VAL A 184 4.21 -14.98 0.89
CA VAL A 184 4.14 -15.70 2.16
C VAL A 184 5.11 -16.89 2.18
N TRP A 185 5.20 -17.64 1.07
CA TRP A 185 6.11 -18.79 0.93
C TRP A 185 7.57 -18.35 0.96
N LEU A 186 7.91 -17.23 0.29
CA LEU A 186 9.27 -16.72 0.21
C LEU A 186 9.75 -16.15 1.54
N THR A 187 8.87 -15.51 2.31
CA THR A 187 9.21 -14.84 3.57
C THR A 187 9.96 -15.80 4.51
N PRO A 188 11.18 -15.43 4.97
CA PRO A 188 11.91 -16.23 5.95
C PRO A 188 11.09 -16.42 7.23
N ASP A 189 11.22 -17.58 7.85
CA ASP A 189 10.59 -17.92 9.14
C ASP A 189 9.07 -17.66 9.21
N SER A 190 8.40 -17.66 8.06
CA SER A 190 6.95 -17.39 7.98
C SER A 190 6.09 -18.47 8.66
N LEU A 191 6.69 -19.66 8.94
CA LEU A 191 6.01 -20.83 9.53
C LEU A 191 4.63 -21.10 8.87
N TRP A 192 4.55 -20.89 7.57
CA TRP A 192 3.27 -20.89 6.85
C TRP A 192 2.51 -22.22 6.96
N GLU A 193 3.19 -23.38 7.09
CA GLU A 193 2.53 -24.68 7.29
C GLU A 193 1.76 -24.73 8.60
N GLU A 194 2.32 -24.15 9.67
CA GLU A 194 1.67 -24.09 10.98
C GLU A 194 0.60 -23.01 11.01
N ARG A 195 0.95 -21.82 10.51
CA ARG A 195 0.07 -20.65 10.49
C ARG A 195 -1.24 -20.89 9.73
N TYR A 196 -1.17 -21.65 8.63
CA TYR A 196 -2.34 -21.96 7.79
C TYR A 196 -2.83 -23.40 7.93
N ARG A 197 -2.44 -24.10 8.99
CA ARG A 197 -2.90 -25.48 9.27
C ARG A 197 -4.43 -25.53 9.34
N GLY A 198 -5.04 -26.43 8.56
CA GLY A 198 -6.49 -26.58 8.48
C GLY A 198 -7.23 -25.52 7.65
N TRP A 199 -6.51 -24.57 7.05
CA TRP A 199 -7.11 -23.61 6.13
C TRP A 199 -7.07 -24.13 4.69
N PRO A 200 -8.13 -23.89 3.87
CA PRO A 200 -8.12 -24.26 2.46
C PRO A 200 -6.93 -23.69 1.67
N VAL A 201 -6.46 -22.50 2.00
CA VAL A 201 -5.30 -21.84 1.36
C VAL A 201 -3.99 -22.64 1.48
N LEU A 202 -3.88 -23.54 2.45
CA LEU A 202 -2.70 -24.40 2.60
C LEU A 202 -2.41 -25.22 1.32
N LYS A 203 -3.45 -25.56 0.53
CA LYS A 203 -3.30 -26.22 -0.76
C LYS A 203 -2.54 -25.35 -1.78
N LYS A 204 -2.80 -24.04 -1.77
CA LYS A 204 -2.12 -23.06 -2.64
C LYS A 204 -0.64 -22.94 -2.24
N LEU A 205 -0.37 -22.79 -0.94
CA LEU A 205 1.00 -22.72 -0.41
C LEU A 205 1.80 -23.99 -0.74
N LYS A 206 1.21 -25.18 -0.57
CA LYS A 206 1.85 -26.44 -0.96
C LYS A 206 2.07 -26.55 -2.47
N TYR A 207 1.16 -26.03 -3.27
CA TYR A 207 1.35 -25.93 -4.72
C TYR A 207 2.54 -25.05 -5.08
N VAL A 208 2.64 -23.85 -4.48
CA VAL A 208 3.77 -22.93 -4.70
C VAL A 208 5.07 -23.58 -4.24
N ASP A 209 5.11 -24.22 -3.08
CA ASP A 209 6.29 -24.92 -2.57
C ASP A 209 6.76 -26.03 -3.52
N GLY A 210 5.83 -26.87 -4.01
CA GLY A 210 6.14 -27.89 -5.00
C GLY A 210 6.66 -27.32 -6.32
N LEU A 211 6.00 -26.27 -6.82
CA LEU A 211 6.40 -25.57 -8.04
C LEU A 211 7.80 -24.96 -7.92
N MET A 212 8.09 -24.29 -6.81
CA MET A 212 9.40 -23.67 -6.59
C MET A 212 10.51 -24.74 -6.41
N LYS A 213 10.19 -25.91 -5.86
CA LYS A 213 11.11 -27.06 -5.84
C LYS A 213 11.44 -27.57 -7.24
N GLU A 214 10.45 -27.61 -8.16
CA GLU A 214 10.69 -27.95 -9.57
C GLU A 214 11.60 -26.94 -10.28
N LEU A 215 11.51 -25.65 -9.91
CA LEU A 215 12.25 -24.55 -10.53
C LEU A 215 13.65 -24.32 -9.92
N ARG A 216 14.03 -25.06 -8.89
CA ARG A 216 15.40 -24.97 -8.33
C ARG A 216 16.46 -25.29 -9.36
N GLY A 217 17.42 -24.40 -9.53
CA GLY A 217 18.51 -24.56 -10.49
C GLY A 217 18.08 -24.48 -11.96
N VAL A 218 16.82 -24.15 -12.24
CA VAL A 218 16.31 -23.99 -13.62
C VAL A 218 16.47 -22.52 -14.03
N ALA A 219 17.04 -22.29 -15.21
CA ALA A 219 17.16 -20.95 -15.77
C ALA A 219 15.78 -20.40 -16.21
N PRO A 220 15.50 -19.10 -16.00
CA PRO A 220 14.27 -18.47 -16.50
C PRO A 220 14.16 -18.58 -18.01
N SER A 221 12.93 -18.81 -18.51
CA SER A 221 12.65 -18.84 -19.96
C SER A 221 12.47 -17.44 -20.56
N VAL A 222 12.09 -16.45 -19.74
CA VAL A 222 11.97 -15.05 -20.12
C VAL A 222 13.10 -14.27 -19.46
N THR A 223 13.96 -13.67 -20.28
CA THR A 223 15.17 -12.93 -19.83
C THR A 223 15.20 -11.49 -20.31
N THR A 224 14.10 -11.00 -20.91
CA THR A 224 14.00 -9.59 -21.32
C THR A 224 14.18 -8.66 -20.11
N ARG A 225 14.88 -7.56 -20.35
CA ARG A 225 15.08 -6.48 -19.39
C ARG A 225 14.39 -5.18 -19.87
N GLU A 226 13.30 -5.34 -20.57
CA GLU A 226 12.47 -4.22 -20.97
C GLU A 226 11.92 -3.50 -19.74
N GLU A 227 11.87 -2.18 -19.78
CA GLU A 227 11.33 -1.31 -18.74
C GLU A 227 10.10 -0.58 -19.31
N VAL A 228 8.96 -0.79 -18.67
CA VAL A 228 7.71 -0.10 -19.00
C VAL A 228 7.62 1.15 -18.13
N ASP A 229 7.25 2.27 -18.75
CA ASP A 229 7.11 3.57 -18.08
C ASP A 229 8.29 3.94 -17.14
N PRO A 230 9.56 3.77 -17.58
CA PRO A 230 10.70 4.13 -16.74
C PRO A 230 10.73 5.63 -16.48
N LEU A 231 11.14 6.00 -15.27
CA LEU A 231 11.16 7.38 -14.77
C LEU A 231 11.72 8.40 -15.78
N PRO A 232 12.84 8.14 -16.51
CA PRO A 232 13.37 9.09 -17.49
C PRO A 232 12.48 9.35 -18.71
N ARG A 233 11.42 8.57 -18.90
CA ARG A 233 10.45 8.74 -20.00
C ARG A 233 9.14 9.40 -19.56
N LEU A 234 8.93 9.59 -18.25
CA LEU A 234 7.71 10.15 -17.70
C LEU A 234 7.75 11.69 -17.75
N LYS A 235 7.11 12.27 -18.75
CA LYS A 235 7.07 13.72 -18.99
C LYS A 235 6.08 14.49 -18.12
N LYS A 236 5.14 13.77 -17.43
CA LYS A 236 4.19 14.42 -16.51
C LYS A 236 4.93 15.05 -15.34
N THR A 237 4.37 16.13 -14.80
CA THR A 237 4.90 16.76 -13.57
C THR A 237 4.53 15.94 -12.34
N LEU A 238 5.25 16.18 -11.23
CA LEU A 238 4.88 15.61 -9.93
C LEU A 238 3.49 16.10 -9.50
N ARG A 239 3.11 17.33 -9.83
CA ARG A 239 1.78 17.89 -9.57
C ARG A 239 0.68 17.05 -10.25
N GLU A 240 0.81 16.78 -11.54
CA GLU A 240 -0.12 15.96 -12.31
C GLU A 240 -0.21 14.53 -11.77
N HIS A 241 0.94 13.97 -11.37
CA HIS A 241 0.99 12.64 -10.75
C HIS A 241 0.19 12.60 -9.44
N TYR A 242 0.45 13.54 -8.50
CA TYR A 242 -0.25 13.55 -7.22
C TYR A 242 -1.73 13.94 -7.33
N GLU A 243 -2.11 14.78 -8.26
CA GLU A 243 -3.52 15.08 -8.53
C GLU A 243 -4.28 13.83 -9.00
N ARG A 244 -3.65 13.04 -9.89
CA ARG A 244 -4.23 11.77 -10.35
C ARG A 244 -4.32 10.76 -9.20
N LYS A 245 -3.26 10.62 -8.41
CA LYS A 245 -3.19 9.72 -7.26
C LYS A 245 -4.25 10.08 -6.21
N ARG A 246 -4.39 11.34 -5.86
CA ARG A 246 -5.44 11.80 -4.92
C ARG A 246 -6.85 11.56 -5.44
N ARG A 247 -7.11 11.74 -6.76
CA ARG A 247 -8.43 11.41 -7.34
C ARG A 247 -8.73 9.92 -7.29
N HIS A 248 -7.71 9.08 -7.44
CA HIS A 248 -7.85 7.63 -7.39
C HIS A 248 -8.22 7.14 -5.98
N TYR A 249 -7.55 7.65 -4.95
CA TYR A 249 -7.78 7.29 -3.55
C TYR A 249 -8.80 8.20 -2.83
N GLY A 250 -9.36 9.18 -3.51
CA GLY A 250 -10.35 10.08 -2.94
C GLY A 250 -11.71 9.40 -2.73
N VAL A 251 -12.39 9.81 -1.66
CA VAL A 251 -13.74 9.31 -1.31
C VAL A 251 -14.78 10.31 -1.75
N GLU A 252 -15.90 9.84 -2.34
CA GLU A 252 -17.06 10.69 -2.58
C GLU A 252 -17.71 11.08 -1.26
N ARG A 253 -18.01 12.38 -1.10
CA ARG A 253 -18.60 12.95 0.13
C ARG A 253 -19.92 12.28 0.50
N GLN A 254 -20.07 11.84 1.74
CA GLN A 254 -21.27 11.21 2.26
C GLN A 254 -21.83 12.00 3.47
N SER A 255 -23.10 12.41 3.39
CA SER A 255 -23.82 13.07 4.49
C SER A 255 -24.31 12.12 5.60
N GLN A 256 -23.80 10.89 5.64
CA GLN A 256 -24.29 9.81 6.52
C GLN A 256 -23.80 9.87 7.98
N TYR A 257 -22.92 10.82 8.32
CA TYR A 257 -22.26 10.84 9.65
C TYR A 257 -23.07 11.55 10.73
N ASP A 258 -24.07 12.36 10.36
CA ASP A 258 -24.79 13.22 11.28
C ASP A 258 -25.40 12.55 12.52
N PRO A 259 -26.09 11.39 12.40
CA PRO A 259 -26.66 10.72 13.57
C PRO A 259 -25.60 10.30 14.58
N ASP A 260 -24.48 9.78 14.10
CA ASP A 260 -23.40 9.29 14.95
C ASP A 260 -22.60 10.42 15.56
N LEU A 261 -22.35 11.50 14.80
CA LEU A 261 -21.71 12.72 15.33
C LEU A 261 -22.56 13.38 16.42
N LYS A 262 -23.90 13.42 16.26
CA LYS A 262 -24.82 13.94 17.29
C LYS A 262 -24.96 13.02 18.50
N ARG A 263 -24.67 11.74 18.36
CA ARG A 263 -24.60 10.80 19.50
C ARG A 263 -23.36 11.02 20.34
N LEU A 264 -22.25 11.38 19.70
CA LEU A 264 -20.95 11.55 20.33
C LEU A 264 -20.74 12.98 20.87
N PHE A 265 -21.21 13.96 20.11
CA PHE A 265 -21.08 15.39 20.40
C PHE A 265 -22.43 16.05 20.59
N SER A 266 -22.47 17.17 21.25
CA SER A 266 -23.71 17.85 21.65
C SER A 266 -23.89 19.20 20.96
N SER A 267 -25.10 19.48 20.48
CA SER A 267 -25.54 20.80 20.04
C SER A 267 -26.37 21.55 21.11
N SER A 268 -26.47 21.00 22.31
CA SER A 268 -27.29 21.60 23.39
C SER A 268 -26.70 22.96 23.86
N PRO A 269 -27.55 23.98 24.08
CA PRO A 269 -27.11 25.27 24.63
C PRO A 269 -26.34 25.14 25.94
N GLY A 270 -26.67 24.15 26.79
CA GLY A 270 -25.95 23.86 28.03
C GLY A 270 -24.47 23.51 27.86
N HIS A 271 -24.06 23.17 26.66
CA HIS A 271 -22.66 22.84 26.32
C HIS A 271 -21.97 23.95 25.51
N SER A 272 -22.56 25.13 25.37
CA SER A 272 -22.00 26.22 24.55
C SER A 272 -20.60 26.65 25.00
N GLY A 273 -20.28 26.58 26.31
CA GLY A 273 -18.95 26.82 26.85
C GLY A 273 -17.93 25.69 26.71
N LYS A 274 -18.32 24.53 26.18
CA LYS A 274 -17.41 23.40 25.95
C LYS A 274 -16.61 23.55 24.65
N PRO A 275 -15.45 22.87 24.52
CA PRO A 275 -14.64 22.90 23.30
C PRO A 275 -15.43 22.52 22.05
N SER A 276 -15.13 23.18 20.92
CA SER A 276 -15.70 22.82 19.63
C SER A 276 -15.25 21.41 19.23
N ALA A 277 -16.21 20.55 18.83
CA ALA A 277 -15.89 19.21 18.33
C ALA A 277 -14.97 19.26 17.11
N ALA A 278 -15.18 20.22 16.19
CA ALA A 278 -14.33 20.39 15.03
C ALA A 278 -12.88 20.75 15.39
N THR A 279 -12.70 21.69 16.36
CA THR A 279 -11.35 22.06 16.84
C THR A 279 -10.68 20.88 17.54
N PHE A 280 -11.43 20.17 18.38
CA PHE A 280 -10.98 18.96 19.06
C PHE A 280 -10.51 17.88 18.07
N LEU A 281 -11.32 17.55 17.07
CA LEU A 281 -10.96 16.54 16.06
C LEU A 281 -9.74 16.96 15.24
N ASN A 282 -9.58 18.23 14.89
CA ASN A 282 -8.39 18.73 14.22
C ASN A 282 -7.12 18.54 15.06
N LEU A 283 -7.20 18.75 16.37
CA LEU A 283 -6.06 18.58 17.28
C LEU A 283 -5.54 17.14 17.29
N PHE A 284 -6.45 16.16 17.29
CA PHE A 284 -6.11 14.74 17.32
C PHE A 284 -6.12 14.06 15.95
N ARG A 285 -6.39 14.80 14.86
CA ARG A 285 -6.53 14.30 13.48
C ARG A 285 -5.43 13.32 13.10
N ARG A 286 -4.18 13.69 13.28
CA ARG A 286 -3.02 12.86 12.91
C ARG A 286 -2.95 11.56 13.71
N GLU A 287 -3.20 11.63 15.01
CA GLU A 287 -3.13 10.46 15.91
C GLU A 287 -4.23 9.46 15.55
N VAL A 288 -5.48 9.93 15.47
CA VAL A 288 -6.66 9.09 15.17
C VAL A 288 -6.53 8.45 13.79
N ARG A 289 -6.20 9.24 12.77
CA ARG A 289 -5.98 8.73 11.41
C ARG A 289 -4.99 7.58 11.38
N ARG A 290 -3.80 7.76 11.97
CA ARG A 290 -2.75 6.73 12.02
C ARG A 290 -3.21 5.49 12.76
N LYS A 291 -3.92 5.67 13.88
CA LYS A 291 -4.43 4.55 14.67
C LYS A 291 -5.46 3.74 13.87
N VAL A 292 -6.41 4.40 13.21
CA VAL A 292 -7.42 3.73 12.39
C VAL A 292 -6.77 3.03 11.20
N ALA A 293 -5.84 3.67 10.49
CA ALA A 293 -5.10 3.06 9.38
C ALA A 293 -4.36 1.78 9.82
N SER A 294 -3.70 1.78 10.98
CA SER A 294 -2.95 0.62 11.48
C SER A 294 -3.84 -0.60 11.79
N TRP A 295 -5.12 -0.40 12.08
CA TRP A 295 -6.07 -1.49 12.38
C TRP A 295 -6.92 -1.91 11.18
N THR A 296 -7.21 -0.98 10.27
CA THR A 296 -8.08 -1.25 9.11
C THR A 296 -7.28 -1.66 7.87
N GLY A 297 -6.02 -1.26 7.78
CA GLY A 297 -5.17 -1.39 6.59
C GLY A 297 -5.47 -0.34 5.51
N GLU A 298 -6.49 0.52 5.73
CA GLU A 298 -6.89 1.54 4.77
C GLU A 298 -5.83 2.65 4.66
N TYR A 299 -5.71 3.25 3.48
CA TYR A 299 -4.81 4.37 3.23
C TYR A 299 -5.13 5.56 4.13
N GLN A 300 -4.10 6.18 4.68
CA GLN A 300 -4.26 7.34 5.55
C GLN A 300 -4.92 8.51 4.83
N TYR A 301 -4.67 8.68 3.54
CA TYR A 301 -5.33 9.70 2.73
C TYR A 301 -6.85 9.47 2.65
N THR A 302 -7.31 8.25 2.40
CA THR A 302 -8.73 7.89 2.38
C THR A 302 -9.41 8.17 3.73
N ILE A 303 -8.79 7.75 4.83
CA ILE A 303 -9.31 8.01 6.18
C ILE A 303 -9.33 9.52 6.49
N ASP A 304 -8.34 10.26 6.01
CA ASP A 304 -8.26 11.71 6.22
C ASP A 304 -9.37 12.47 5.49
N GLN A 305 -9.80 12.00 4.32
CA GLN A 305 -10.95 12.56 3.61
C GLN A 305 -12.25 12.38 4.41
N VAL A 306 -12.49 11.18 4.94
CA VAL A 306 -13.64 10.89 5.82
C VAL A 306 -13.61 11.76 7.06
N LEU A 307 -12.42 11.92 7.66
CA LEU A 307 -12.22 12.73 8.86
C LEU A 307 -12.46 14.21 8.58
N GLU A 308 -12.01 14.74 7.43
CA GLU A 308 -12.30 16.14 7.04
C GLU A 308 -13.80 16.38 6.86
N ASP A 309 -14.53 15.45 6.23
CA ASP A 309 -15.98 15.55 6.08
C ASP A 309 -16.68 15.56 7.45
N MET A 310 -16.25 14.69 8.38
CA MET A 310 -16.80 14.65 9.75
C MET A 310 -16.50 15.95 10.52
N ILE A 311 -15.29 16.50 10.38
CA ILE A 311 -14.89 17.78 10.99
C ILE A 311 -15.75 18.93 10.45
N GLN A 312 -15.94 18.97 9.13
CA GLN A 312 -16.78 19.97 8.48
C GLN A 312 -18.23 19.88 8.96
N ARG A 313 -18.77 18.65 9.07
CA ARG A 313 -20.13 18.43 9.62
C ARG A 313 -20.24 18.87 11.08
N CYS A 314 -19.22 18.63 11.90
CA CYS A 314 -19.18 19.14 13.28
C CYS A 314 -19.24 20.68 13.33
N ARG A 315 -18.61 21.40 12.39
CA ARG A 315 -18.67 22.87 12.28
C ARG A 315 -20.08 23.32 11.92
N GLU A 316 -20.65 22.74 10.86
CA GLU A 316 -21.99 23.09 10.35
C GLU A 316 -23.08 22.84 11.39
N LEU A 317 -22.96 21.76 12.15
CA LEU A 317 -23.89 21.39 13.21
C LEU A 317 -23.57 22.08 14.56
N ASN A 318 -22.53 22.91 14.62
CA ASN A 318 -22.06 23.59 15.81
C ASN A 318 -21.89 22.68 17.04
N LEU A 319 -21.30 21.49 16.84
CA LEU A 319 -21.17 20.47 17.86
C LEU A 319 -20.08 20.80 18.87
N ARG A 320 -20.31 20.41 20.13
CA ARG A 320 -19.41 20.59 21.28
C ARG A 320 -19.06 19.26 21.92
N VAL A 321 -17.90 19.18 22.56
CA VAL A 321 -17.43 17.98 23.27
C VAL A 321 -18.08 17.93 24.66
N PRO A 322 -19.07 17.04 24.91
CA PRO A 322 -19.80 17.06 26.19
C PRO A 322 -19.06 16.36 27.34
N VAL A 323 -18.14 15.46 27.02
CA VAL A 323 -17.37 14.58 27.94
C VAL A 323 -15.91 15.03 28.05
N THR A 324 -15.07 14.25 28.73
CA THR A 324 -13.62 14.49 28.78
C THR A 324 -12.97 14.28 27.42
N GLU A 325 -11.84 14.96 27.16
CA GLU A 325 -11.12 14.82 25.88
C GLU A 325 -10.67 13.38 25.61
N GLU A 326 -10.22 12.68 26.64
CA GLU A 326 -9.79 11.26 26.54
C GLU A 326 -10.93 10.36 26.12
N GLN A 327 -12.11 10.51 26.77
CA GLN A 327 -13.29 9.71 26.43
C GLN A 327 -13.77 10.05 25.01
N ALA A 328 -13.85 11.34 24.65
CA ALA A 328 -14.25 11.77 23.31
C ALA A 328 -13.30 11.23 22.23
N LYS A 329 -11.98 11.25 22.48
CA LYS A 329 -10.98 10.71 21.55
C LYS A 329 -11.12 9.20 21.38
N LEU A 330 -11.31 8.46 22.46
CA LEU A 330 -11.52 7.02 22.41
C LEU A 330 -12.79 6.68 21.61
N ASP A 331 -13.92 7.26 21.97
CA ASP A 331 -15.21 7.00 21.34
C ASP A 331 -15.20 7.38 19.85
N PHE A 332 -14.59 8.52 19.51
CA PHE A 332 -14.44 8.94 18.12
C PHE A 332 -13.52 8.00 17.32
N THR A 333 -12.42 7.52 17.92
CA THR A 333 -11.54 6.55 17.27
C THR A 333 -12.29 5.24 16.97
N ILE A 334 -13.10 4.77 17.92
CA ILE A 334 -13.96 3.59 17.71
C ILE A 334 -14.97 3.87 16.60
N LEU A 335 -15.67 5.01 16.65
CA LEU A 335 -16.65 5.41 15.65
C LEU A 335 -16.04 5.44 14.24
N LEU A 336 -14.92 6.12 14.06
CA LEU A 336 -14.22 6.21 12.79
C LEU A 336 -13.75 4.83 12.30
N THR A 337 -13.27 3.97 13.22
CA THR A 337 -12.90 2.58 12.87
C THR A 337 -14.10 1.80 12.39
N VAL A 338 -15.25 1.90 13.08
CA VAL A 338 -16.50 1.23 12.67
C VAL A 338 -16.99 1.72 11.32
N HIS A 339 -16.99 3.04 11.09
CA HIS A 339 -17.35 3.60 9.78
C HIS A 339 -16.40 3.13 8.67
N THR A 340 -15.10 3.16 8.90
CA THR A 340 -14.11 2.66 7.95
C THR A 340 -14.35 1.18 7.66
N MET A 341 -14.54 0.34 8.69
CA MET A 341 -14.81 -1.09 8.50
C MET A 341 -16.17 -1.39 7.85
N ASN A 342 -17.20 -0.61 8.15
CA ASN A 342 -18.51 -0.74 7.50
C ASN A 342 -18.44 -0.32 6.04
N PHE A 343 -17.70 0.74 5.73
CA PHE A 343 -17.42 1.16 4.37
C PHE A 343 -16.68 0.05 3.62
N LEU A 344 -15.63 -0.52 4.20
CA LEU A 344 -14.90 -1.68 3.67
C LEU A 344 -15.79 -2.92 3.43
N ARG A 345 -16.84 -3.13 4.26
CA ARG A 345 -17.70 -4.32 4.23
C ARG A 345 -19.00 -4.14 3.46
N SER A 346 -19.46 -2.93 3.24
CA SER A 346 -20.79 -2.65 2.70
C SER A 346 -20.95 -2.99 1.21
N GLY A 347 -19.91 -3.49 0.55
CA GLY A 347 -19.88 -3.67 -0.91
C GLY A 347 -19.88 -2.33 -1.68
N ARG A 348 -19.92 -1.22 -0.97
CA ARG A 348 -19.76 0.15 -1.50
C ARG A 348 -18.30 0.57 -1.47
N HIS A 349 -17.52 -0.03 -0.57
CA HIS A 349 -16.08 0.12 -0.58
C HIS A 349 -15.52 -0.68 -1.75
N ARG A 350 -14.94 0.03 -2.64
CA ARG A 350 -14.24 -0.47 -3.80
C ARG A 350 -12.77 -0.17 -3.56
N VAL A 351 -12.00 -1.16 -3.11
CA VAL A 351 -10.55 -1.00 -3.08
C VAL A 351 -10.11 -0.81 -4.52
N ALA A 352 -9.54 0.35 -4.83
CA ALA A 352 -9.00 0.65 -6.15
C ALA A 352 -7.77 -0.26 -6.40
N LEU A 353 -7.66 -0.78 -7.60
CA LEU A 353 -6.56 -1.61 -8.06
C LEU A 353 -5.69 -0.83 -9.04
#